data_57eb5aa106f0f594babbdf242e85244f
#
_entry.id   57eb5aa106f0f594babbdf242e85244f
#
_cell.length_a   1.000
_cell.length_b   1.000
_cell.length_c   1.000
_cell.angle_alpha   90.00
_cell.angle_beta   90.00
_cell.angle_gamma   90.00
#
_symmetry.space_group_name_H-M   'P 1'
#
loop_
_entity.id
_entity.type
_entity.pdbx_description
1 polymer ?
#
loop_
_entity_poly.entity_id
_entity_poly.type
_entity_poly.pdbx_seq_one_letter_code
_entity_poly.pdbx_strand_id
1 'polypeptide(L)'
;GPRVKVPRKAKKGQVIQVKTTIGHPMETGWRKDKNGKVVAKNRIEKFTCEHAGKMMFSADFHSGVSMNPYLSFSAKALESGTFDCTWIEDTGKKFTKSAKIKVS
;
A
#
# COMPACT_ATOMS: atom_id res chain seq x y z
N GLY A 1 -10.19 6.18 -0.63
CA GLY A 1 -9.40 5.49 0.39
C GLY A 1 -8.57 4.35 -0.16
N PRO A 2 -7.73 3.72 0.67
CA PRO A 2 -6.92 2.60 0.23
C PRO A 2 -7.75 1.35 -0.03
N ARG A 3 -7.27 0.51 -0.97
CA ARG A 3 -7.89 -0.76 -1.30
C ARG A 3 -6.83 -1.86 -1.29
N VAL A 4 -7.19 -3.02 -0.74
CA VAL A 4 -6.37 -4.22 -0.75
C VAL A 4 -7.24 -5.37 -1.23
N LYS A 5 -6.73 -6.11 -2.22
CA LYS A 5 -7.43 -7.26 -2.77
C LYS A 5 -6.54 -8.49 -2.72
N VAL A 6 -7.07 -9.57 -2.13
CA VAL A 6 -6.45 -10.90 -2.10
C VAL A 6 -7.52 -11.93 -2.47
N PRO A 7 -7.14 -13.15 -2.88
CA PRO A 7 -8.10 -14.24 -3.02
C PRO A 7 -8.84 -14.50 -1.70
N ARG A 8 -10.11 -14.83 -1.77
CA ARG A 8 -10.90 -15.14 -0.56
C ARG A 8 -10.43 -16.42 0.12
N LYS A 9 -9.92 -17.36 -0.67
CA LYS A 9 -9.48 -18.69 -0.21
C LYS A 9 -8.15 -19.04 -0.83
N ALA A 10 -7.33 -19.75 -0.07
CA ALA A 10 -6.08 -20.30 -0.56
C ALA A 10 -5.71 -21.54 0.26
N LYS A 11 -4.87 -22.38 -0.30
CA LYS A 11 -4.25 -23.50 0.44
C LYS A 11 -3.05 -22.96 1.20
N LYS A 12 -2.77 -23.55 2.36
CA LYS A 12 -1.60 -23.19 3.16
C LYS A 12 -0.32 -23.29 2.32
N GLY A 13 0.47 -22.21 2.32
CA GLY A 13 1.71 -22.12 1.56
C GLY A 13 1.54 -21.73 0.10
N GLN A 14 0.30 -21.57 -0.36
CA GLN A 14 0.05 -21.13 -1.74
C GLN A 14 0.53 -19.69 -1.93
N VAL A 15 1.22 -19.44 -3.04
CA VAL A 15 1.61 -18.08 -3.45
C VAL A 15 0.39 -17.39 -4.06
N ILE A 16 0.05 -16.25 -3.52
CA ILE A 16 -1.07 -15.43 -3.99
C ILE A 16 -0.58 -14.04 -4.38
N GLN A 17 -1.40 -13.30 -5.14
CA GLN A 17 -1.15 -11.90 -5.45
C GLN A 17 -1.91 -11.02 -4.47
N VAL A 18 -1.21 -10.04 -3.90
CA VAL A 18 -1.81 -8.94 -3.15
C VAL A 18 -1.82 -7.73 -4.05
N LYS A 19 -2.99 -7.18 -4.31
CA LYS A 19 -3.16 -6.00 -5.19
C LYS A 19 -3.62 -4.83 -4.35
N THR A 20 -2.92 -3.70 -4.45
CA THR A 20 -3.23 -2.53 -3.63
C THR A 20 -3.33 -1.27 -4.47
N THR A 21 -4.23 -0.39 -4.07
CA THR A 21 -4.34 0.96 -4.62
C THR A 21 -4.63 1.94 -3.49
N ILE A 22 -4.24 3.18 -3.68
CA ILE A 22 -4.60 4.27 -2.80
C ILE A 22 -4.77 5.55 -3.62
N GLY A 23 -5.83 6.31 -3.34
CA GLY A 23 -5.98 7.66 -3.87
C GLY A 23 -5.06 8.60 -3.12
N HIS A 24 -4.04 9.13 -3.79
CA HIS A 24 -3.09 10.06 -3.18
C HIS A 24 -2.47 10.98 -4.24
N PRO A 25 -2.35 12.30 -3.98
CA PRO A 25 -1.82 13.22 -4.97
C PRO A 25 -0.33 13.07 -5.24
N MET A 26 0.44 12.51 -4.30
CA MET A 26 1.90 12.32 -4.45
C MET A 26 2.61 13.62 -4.82
N GLU A 27 2.34 14.70 -4.07
CA GLU A 27 2.93 16.01 -4.32
C GLU A 27 4.41 16.07 -3.93
N THR A 28 5.23 16.48 -4.87
CA THR A 28 6.70 16.54 -4.68
C THR A 28 7.19 17.80 -4.00
N GLY A 29 6.37 18.86 -3.97
CA GLY A 29 6.79 20.19 -3.50
C GLY A 29 7.32 21.08 -4.63
N TRP A 30 7.34 20.59 -5.86
CA TRP A 30 7.84 21.34 -7.03
C TRP A 30 6.73 21.91 -7.90
N ARG A 31 5.50 21.38 -7.78
CA ARG A 31 4.40 21.79 -8.62
C ARG A 31 3.87 23.15 -8.18
N LYS A 32 3.53 24.00 -9.14
CA LYS A 32 2.85 25.27 -8.90
C LYS A 32 1.38 25.15 -9.30
N ASP A 33 0.50 25.75 -8.50
CA ASP A 33 -0.91 25.83 -8.85
C ASP A 33 -1.14 26.92 -9.93
N LYS A 34 -2.41 27.09 -10.33
CA LYS A 34 -2.79 28.09 -11.35
C LYS A 34 -2.47 29.52 -10.94
N ASN A 35 -2.28 29.80 -9.66
CA ASN A 35 -1.92 31.11 -9.12
C ASN A 35 -0.41 31.29 -8.96
N GLY A 36 0.39 30.33 -9.43
CA GLY A 36 1.85 30.36 -9.31
C GLY A 36 2.37 29.99 -7.93
N LYS A 37 1.52 29.53 -7.02
CA LYS A 37 1.89 29.14 -5.68
C LYS A 37 2.39 27.71 -5.64
N VAL A 38 3.49 27.47 -4.93
CA VAL A 38 4.04 26.12 -4.77
C VAL A 38 3.07 25.28 -3.94
N VAL A 39 2.71 24.10 -4.48
CA VAL A 39 1.92 23.11 -3.75
C VAL A 39 2.85 22.39 -2.79
N ALA A 40 2.49 22.34 -1.51
CA ALA A 40 3.31 21.72 -0.48
C ALA A 40 3.56 20.24 -0.76
N LYS A 41 4.75 19.77 -0.42
CA LYS A 41 5.11 18.36 -0.50
C LYS A 41 4.14 17.54 0.33
N ASN A 42 3.59 16.48 -0.26
CA ASN A 42 2.67 15.56 0.40
C ASN A 42 2.66 14.25 -0.39
N ARG A 43 3.44 13.29 0.05
CA ARG A 43 3.57 12.03 -0.67
C ARG A 43 3.75 10.85 0.27
N ILE A 44 3.33 9.68 -0.18
CA ILE A 44 3.60 8.43 0.51
C ILE A 44 5.09 8.12 0.35
N GLU A 45 5.74 7.79 1.46
CA GLU A 45 7.16 7.44 1.48
C GLU A 45 7.38 5.95 1.65
N LYS A 46 6.48 5.25 2.34
CA LYS A 46 6.66 3.84 2.67
C LYS A 46 5.36 3.07 2.61
N PHE A 47 5.44 1.83 2.16
CA PHE A 47 4.36 0.85 2.19
C PHE A 47 4.83 -0.42 2.87
N THR A 48 3.99 -0.99 3.73
CA THR A 48 4.23 -2.29 4.35
C THR A 48 3.00 -3.17 4.26
N CYS A 49 3.22 -4.48 4.20
CA CYS A 49 2.14 -5.46 4.30
C CYS A 49 2.55 -6.58 5.26
N GLU A 50 1.71 -6.83 6.25
CA GLU A 50 1.91 -7.89 7.23
C GLU A 50 0.81 -8.94 7.12
N HIS A 51 1.15 -10.18 7.41
CA HIS A 51 0.23 -11.32 7.44
C HIS A 51 0.74 -12.34 8.43
N ALA A 52 -0.15 -12.83 9.30
CA ALA A 52 0.20 -13.83 10.30
C ALA A 52 1.41 -13.41 11.17
N GLY A 53 1.47 -12.12 11.52
CA GLY A 53 2.54 -11.55 12.34
C GLY A 53 3.88 -11.38 11.62
N LYS A 54 3.93 -11.58 10.30
CA LYS A 54 5.16 -11.46 9.51
C LYS A 54 5.06 -10.34 8.49
N MET A 55 6.17 -9.63 8.31
CA MET A 55 6.31 -8.65 7.23
C MET A 55 6.46 -9.40 5.91
N MET A 56 5.44 -9.30 5.05
CA MET A 56 5.42 -9.99 3.76
C MET A 56 6.03 -9.16 2.66
N PHE A 57 5.93 -7.84 2.76
CA PHE A 57 6.43 -6.94 1.75
C PHE A 57 6.61 -5.54 2.34
N SER A 58 7.66 -4.86 1.90
CA SER A 58 7.95 -3.47 2.28
C SER A 58 8.56 -2.76 1.07
N ALA A 59 8.15 -1.53 0.83
CA ALA A 59 8.67 -0.72 -0.27
C ALA A 59 8.82 0.73 0.17
N ASP A 60 9.91 1.35 -0.27
CA ASP A 60 10.10 2.79 -0.15
C ASP A 60 9.70 3.46 -1.46
N PHE A 61 8.88 4.50 -1.37
CA PHE A 61 8.41 5.24 -2.53
C PHE A 61 9.31 6.44 -2.77
N HIS A 62 9.83 6.53 -4.00
CA HIS A 62 10.67 7.65 -4.42
C HIS A 62 9.83 8.76 -5.07
N SER A 63 10.44 9.91 -5.29
CA SER A 63 9.79 11.09 -5.87
C SER A 63 9.20 10.87 -7.26
N GLY A 64 9.65 9.82 -7.96
CA GLY A 64 9.13 9.48 -9.29
C GLY A 64 7.83 8.69 -9.30
N VAL A 65 7.30 8.31 -8.14
CA VAL A 65 6.04 7.57 -8.06
C VAL A 65 4.88 8.51 -8.38
N SER A 66 4.05 8.10 -9.34
CA SER A 66 2.89 8.88 -9.79
C SER A 66 1.78 8.93 -8.74
N MET A 67 0.85 9.89 -8.92
CA MET A 67 -0.36 9.97 -8.10
C MET A 67 -1.16 8.67 -8.17
N ASN A 68 -1.95 8.41 -7.13
CA ASN A 68 -2.80 7.22 -7.01
C ASN A 68 -2.03 5.92 -7.25
N PRO A 69 -0.96 5.68 -6.48
CA PRO A 69 -0.07 4.55 -6.76
C PRO A 69 -0.77 3.20 -6.64
N TYR A 70 -0.43 2.32 -7.58
CA TYR A 70 -0.83 0.92 -7.58
C TYR A 70 0.39 0.07 -7.25
N LEU A 71 0.22 -0.89 -6.35
CA LEU A 71 1.29 -1.80 -5.97
C LEU A 71 0.76 -3.21 -5.86
N SER A 72 1.40 -4.14 -6.57
CA SER A 72 1.04 -5.56 -6.55
C SER A 72 2.29 -6.38 -6.24
N PHE A 73 2.13 -7.42 -5.42
CA PHE A 73 3.24 -8.28 -5.05
C PHE A 73 2.73 -9.68 -4.71
N SER A 74 3.65 -10.64 -4.72
CA SER A 74 3.36 -12.04 -4.37
C SER A 74 3.64 -12.26 -2.89
N ALA A 75 2.81 -13.07 -2.24
CA ALA A 75 2.99 -13.47 -0.86
C ALA A 75 2.44 -14.88 -0.64
N LYS A 76 2.97 -15.61 0.34
CA LYS A 76 2.43 -16.91 0.73
C LYS A 76 1.26 -16.73 1.70
N ALA A 77 0.19 -17.47 1.45
CA ALA A 77 -0.93 -17.57 2.39
C ALA A 77 -0.51 -18.52 3.51
N LEU A 78 -0.34 -18.00 4.73
CA LEU A 78 0.20 -18.78 5.85
C LEU A 78 -0.90 -19.35 6.74
N GLU A 79 -1.92 -18.54 7.05
CA GLU A 79 -3.04 -18.94 7.90
C GLU A 79 -4.26 -18.06 7.62
N SER A 80 -5.43 -18.50 8.03
CA SER A 80 -6.63 -17.68 7.95
C SER A 80 -6.47 -16.41 8.79
N GLY A 81 -6.93 -15.29 8.26
CA GLY A 81 -6.82 -13.99 8.91
C GLY A 81 -6.83 -12.87 7.90
N THR A 82 -5.89 -11.94 8.04
CA THR A 82 -5.83 -10.74 7.19
C THR A 82 -4.44 -10.50 6.63
N PHE A 83 -4.43 -9.80 5.50
CA PHE A 83 -3.25 -9.08 5.01
C PHE A 83 -3.47 -7.61 5.37
N ASP A 84 -2.57 -7.06 6.18
CA ASP A 84 -2.69 -5.72 6.73
C ASP A 84 -1.70 -4.79 6.06
N CYS A 85 -2.21 -3.87 5.25
CA CYS A 85 -1.38 -2.95 4.48
C CYS A 85 -1.40 -1.56 5.10
N THR A 86 -0.24 -0.90 5.12
CA THR A 86 -0.06 0.43 5.67
C THR A 86 0.73 1.29 4.70
N TRP A 87 0.22 2.49 4.43
CA TRP A 87 0.89 3.54 3.65
C TRP A 87 1.26 4.67 4.60
N ILE A 88 2.50 5.11 4.56
CA ILE A 88 3.03 6.13 5.46
C ILE A 88 3.42 7.36 4.65
N GLU A 89 2.79 8.50 4.94
CA GLU A 89 3.11 9.79 4.33
C GLU A 89 4.35 10.42 4.97
N ASP A 90 4.99 11.31 4.22
CA ASP A 90 6.09 12.14 4.73
C ASP A 90 5.65 13.05 5.88
N THR A 91 4.36 13.32 6.01
CA THR A 91 3.77 14.07 7.13
C THR A 91 3.66 13.23 8.40
N GLY A 92 3.91 11.93 8.33
CA GLY A 92 3.70 10.99 9.42
C GLY A 92 2.31 10.37 9.45
N LYS A 93 1.39 10.83 8.62
CA LYS A 93 0.05 10.26 8.54
C LYS A 93 0.11 8.85 7.96
N LYS A 94 -0.68 7.94 8.53
CA LYS A 94 -0.77 6.54 8.10
C LYS A 94 -2.17 6.23 7.58
N PHE A 95 -2.21 5.47 6.50
CA PHE A 95 -3.45 4.90 5.97
C PHE A 95 -3.32 3.39 6.07
N THR A 96 -4.36 2.72 6.56
CA THR A 96 -4.34 1.28 6.73
C THR A 96 -5.56 0.65 6.05
N LYS A 97 -5.38 -0.55 5.54
CA LYS A 97 -6.47 -1.36 4.99
C LYS A 97 -6.10 -2.83 5.10
N SER A 98 -7.08 -3.65 5.45
CA SER A 98 -6.91 -5.09 5.58
C SER A 98 -7.84 -5.84 4.64
N ALA A 99 -7.41 -7.02 4.19
CA ALA A 99 -8.22 -7.94 3.40
C ALA A 99 -8.19 -9.32 4.03
N LYS A 100 -9.35 -9.95 4.13
CA LYS A 100 -9.50 -11.27 4.74
C LYS A 100 -9.17 -12.39 3.76
N ILE A 101 -8.56 -13.44 4.27
CA ILE A 101 -8.30 -14.67 3.52
C ILE A 101 -8.60 -15.89 4.40
N LYS A 102 -9.21 -16.91 3.81
CA LYS A 102 -9.39 -18.21 4.45
C LYS A 102 -8.36 -19.17 3.88
N VAL A 103 -7.57 -19.76 4.76
CA VAL A 103 -6.49 -20.71 4.39
C VAL A 103 -6.83 -22.09 4.93
N SER A 104 -6.73 -23.08 4.08
CA SER A 104 -7.06 -24.47 4.44
C SER A 104 -5.91 -25.44 4.21
#